data_20a067c3a0d4f693c3adca086489d3ac
#
_entry.id   20a067c3a0d4f693c3adca086489d3ac
#
_cell.length_a   1.000
_cell.length_b   1.000
_cell.length_c   1.000
_cell.angle_alpha   90.00
_cell.angle_beta   90.00
_cell.angle_gamma   90.00
#
_symmetry.space_group_name_H-M   'P 1'
#
loop_
_entity.id
_entity.type
_entity.pdbx_description
1 polymer ?
#
loop_
_entity_poly.entity_id
_entity_poly.type
_entity_poly.pdbx_seq_one_letter_code
_entity_poly.pdbx_strand_id
1 'polypeptide(L)'
;MSGARLVILDPIQAFIPSDGDMQSAAYMRGIMRNLASVAQKYGCAVILIGHMNKSRGGKNLYRGLGSIDIAAIARSVLMVKRNERVPGIRYMCQIKSNLAPEGDAMAFYIDGKGVFHWIGPCCPTFTGLEQSDPGRRKQDLVKECLRTILSLGGVPTKDILLRVKMIGISEKTARNAGKEMSIRAYRKGGRWHWMLPDEGKSEGMEAD
;
A
#
# COMPACT_ATOMS: atom_id res chain seq x y z
N MET A 1 34.79 -4.42 10.14
CA MET A 1 33.66 -4.29 9.18
C MET A 1 32.39 -4.35 9.99
N SER A 2 31.47 -3.40 9.84
CA SER A 2 30.27 -3.25 10.72
C SER A 2 29.20 -4.34 10.59
N GLY A 3 29.29 -5.24 9.61
CA GLY A 3 28.29 -6.30 9.39
C GLY A 3 26.88 -5.78 9.08
N ALA A 4 26.73 -4.55 8.63
CA ALA A 4 25.43 -3.93 8.35
C ALA A 4 24.66 -4.74 7.29
N ARG A 5 23.43 -5.15 7.62
CA ARG A 5 22.52 -5.88 6.72
C ARG A 5 21.52 -4.96 6.04
N LEU A 6 21.33 -3.75 6.57
CA LEU A 6 20.41 -2.74 6.07
C LEU A 6 21.08 -1.37 6.13
N VAL A 7 20.96 -0.61 5.04
CA VAL A 7 21.35 0.80 4.94
C VAL A 7 20.13 1.62 4.57
N ILE A 8 19.86 2.71 5.30
CA ILE A 8 18.74 3.62 5.03
C ILE A 8 19.32 5.00 4.76
N LEU A 9 19.01 5.58 3.59
CA LEU A 9 19.36 6.96 3.24
C LEU A 9 18.07 7.82 3.27
N ASP A 10 17.94 8.68 4.30
CA ASP A 10 16.78 9.52 4.56
C ASP A 10 17.18 10.98 4.80
N PRO A 11 16.84 11.88 3.88
CA PRO A 11 16.44 11.60 2.49
C PRO A 11 17.66 11.36 1.58
N ILE A 12 17.46 10.64 0.47
CA ILE A 12 18.53 10.40 -0.52
C ILE A 12 19.22 11.70 -0.97
N GLN A 13 18.45 12.79 -1.07
CA GLN A 13 18.95 14.12 -1.48
C GLN A 13 20.08 14.64 -0.60
N ALA A 14 20.09 14.32 0.68
CA ALA A 14 21.13 14.76 1.62
C ALA A 14 22.49 14.08 1.37
N PHE A 15 22.52 13.01 0.60
CA PHE A 15 23.71 12.21 0.32
C PHE A 15 24.24 12.41 -1.11
N ILE A 16 23.60 13.29 -1.87
CA ILE A 16 24.05 13.66 -3.22
C ILE A 16 24.93 14.92 -3.09
N PRO A 17 26.14 14.93 -3.70
CA PRO A 17 27.00 16.10 -3.70
C PRO A 17 26.29 17.36 -4.21
N SER A 18 26.64 18.51 -3.64
CA SER A 18 26.00 19.80 -3.97
C SER A 18 26.25 20.27 -5.41
N ASP A 19 27.32 19.77 -6.04
CA ASP A 19 27.67 19.97 -7.45
C ASP A 19 27.01 18.96 -8.39
N GLY A 20 26.26 18.00 -7.83
CA GLY A 20 25.58 16.95 -8.56
C GLY A 20 24.24 17.40 -9.15
N ASP A 21 24.04 17.16 -10.43
CA ASP A 21 22.76 17.40 -11.10
C ASP A 21 21.77 16.26 -10.87
N MET A 22 20.91 16.40 -9.88
CA MET A 22 19.83 15.43 -9.59
C MET A 22 18.79 15.30 -10.71
N GLN A 23 18.73 16.24 -11.65
CA GLN A 23 17.82 16.17 -12.79
C GLN A 23 18.45 15.41 -13.95
N SER A 24 19.78 15.27 -13.95
CA SER A 24 20.49 14.49 -14.94
C SER A 24 20.25 12.98 -14.74
N ALA A 25 19.59 12.37 -15.70
CA ALA A 25 19.35 10.93 -15.73
C ALA A 25 20.66 10.12 -15.69
N ALA A 26 21.68 10.57 -16.40
CA ALA A 26 22.98 9.90 -16.47
C ALA A 26 23.71 9.94 -15.12
N TYR A 27 23.69 11.09 -14.46
CA TYR A 27 24.30 11.28 -13.14
C TYR A 27 23.63 10.38 -12.08
N MET A 28 22.29 10.42 -12.00
CA MET A 28 21.54 9.59 -11.05
C MET A 28 21.70 8.10 -11.31
N ARG A 29 21.76 7.67 -12.57
CA ARG A 29 22.07 6.28 -12.91
C ARG A 29 23.44 5.83 -12.39
N GLY A 30 24.46 6.69 -12.45
CA GLY A 30 25.78 6.44 -11.89
C GLY A 30 25.72 6.17 -10.38
N ILE A 31 25.07 7.05 -9.63
CA ILE A 31 24.88 6.91 -8.17
C ILE A 31 24.13 5.60 -7.83
N MET A 32 23.02 5.33 -8.51
CA MET A 32 22.22 4.15 -8.25
C MET A 32 22.96 2.83 -8.56
N ARG A 33 23.79 2.80 -9.60
CA ARG A 33 24.66 1.65 -9.91
C ARG A 33 25.69 1.44 -8.81
N ASN A 34 26.32 2.50 -8.32
CA ASN A 34 27.29 2.42 -7.23
C ASN A 34 26.64 1.88 -5.95
N LEU A 35 25.45 2.38 -5.57
CA LEU A 35 24.70 1.87 -4.42
C LEU A 35 24.32 0.40 -4.59
N ALA A 36 23.88 0.00 -5.78
CA ALA A 36 23.56 -1.40 -6.07
C ALA A 36 24.80 -2.31 -5.98
N SER A 37 25.95 -1.85 -6.48
CA SER A 37 27.23 -2.57 -6.38
C SER A 37 27.67 -2.74 -4.92
N VAL A 38 27.54 -1.67 -4.10
CA VAL A 38 27.83 -1.74 -2.66
C VAL A 38 26.91 -2.72 -1.96
N ALA A 39 25.60 -2.65 -2.23
CA ALA A 39 24.60 -3.56 -1.67
C ALA A 39 24.95 -5.03 -1.99
N GLN A 40 25.29 -5.31 -3.22
CA GLN A 40 25.68 -6.65 -3.67
C GLN A 40 26.98 -7.11 -3.03
N LYS A 41 28.02 -6.27 -3.03
CA LYS A 41 29.33 -6.58 -2.47
C LYS A 41 29.29 -6.94 -0.99
N TYR A 42 28.45 -6.24 -0.22
CA TYR A 42 28.38 -6.42 1.24
C TYR A 42 27.16 -7.23 1.69
N GLY A 43 26.33 -7.71 0.79
CA GLY A 43 25.14 -8.50 1.09
C GLY A 43 24.13 -7.75 1.95
N CYS A 44 23.96 -6.44 1.73
CA CYS A 44 23.03 -5.60 2.48
C CYS A 44 21.86 -5.11 1.61
N ALA A 45 20.71 -4.88 2.23
CA ALA A 45 19.60 -4.16 1.62
C ALA A 45 19.84 -2.65 1.73
N VAL A 46 19.44 -1.88 0.70
CA VAL A 46 19.48 -0.41 0.70
C VAL A 46 18.09 0.14 0.51
N ILE A 47 17.65 0.98 1.44
CA ILE A 47 16.38 1.73 1.36
C ILE A 47 16.72 3.20 1.12
N LEU A 48 16.13 3.75 0.05
CA LEU A 48 16.23 5.16 -0.28
C LEU A 48 14.89 5.83 0.00
N ILE A 49 14.90 6.86 0.84
CA ILE A 49 13.71 7.66 1.13
C ILE A 49 13.83 8.96 0.36
N GLY A 50 12.83 9.26 -0.46
CA GLY A 50 12.75 10.49 -1.23
C GLY A 50 11.43 11.21 -0.99
N HIS A 51 11.46 12.54 -0.98
CA HIS A 51 10.26 13.36 -0.87
C HIS A 51 9.71 13.70 -2.26
N MET A 52 8.40 13.55 -2.41
CA MET A 52 7.71 13.91 -3.65
C MET A 52 7.58 15.43 -3.75
N ASN A 53 7.98 16.00 -4.88
CA ASN A 53 7.75 17.42 -5.16
C ASN A 53 6.26 17.73 -5.30
N LYS A 54 5.84 18.87 -4.74
CA LYS A 54 4.45 19.36 -4.76
C LYS A 54 4.01 19.92 -6.14
N SER A 55 4.75 19.73 -7.22
CA SER A 55 4.40 20.27 -8.54
C SER A 55 3.06 19.69 -9.01
N ARG A 56 2.05 20.55 -9.04
CA ARG A 56 0.71 20.26 -9.57
C ARG A 56 0.81 20.02 -11.08
N GLY A 57 0.30 18.90 -11.55
CA GLY A 57 0.03 18.69 -12.95
C GLY A 57 1.04 17.81 -13.70
N GLY A 58 0.90 16.50 -13.61
CA GLY A 58 1.59 15.56 -14.50
C GLY A 58 1.22 14.12 -14.21
N LYS A 59 0.77 13.44 -15.24
CA LYS A 59 0.34 12.02 -15.22
C LYS A 59 1.44 10.99 -14.89
N ASN A 60 2.63 11.41 -14.43
CA ASN A 60 3.73 10.51 -14.15
C ASN A 60 3.93 10.34 -12.65
N LEU A 61 3.57 9.17 -12.15
CA LEU A 61 3.70 8.69 -10.78
C LEU A 61 5.15 8.84 -10.22
N TYR A 62 6.15 8.86 -11.11
CA TYR A 62 7.58 8.86 -10.79
C TYR A 62 8.24 10.24 -10.76
N ARG A 63 7.56 11.31 -11.19
CA ARG A 63 8.16 12.67 -11.28
C ARG A 63 8.52 13.30 -9.93
N GLY A 64 8.01 12.73 -8.83
CA GLY A 64 8.28 13.25 -7.49
C GLY A 64 9.63 12.88 -6.88
N LEU A 65 10.33 11.89 -7.44
CA LEU A 65 11.58 11.36 -6.87
C LEU A 65 12.85 12.11 -7.36
N GLY A 66 12.70 13.23 -8.05
CA GLY A 66 13.81 14.00 -8.63
C GLY A 66 14.25 13.48 -10.00
N SER A 67 14.41 12.18 -10.16
CA SER A 67 14.72 11.54 -11.44
C SER A 67 13.89 10.26 -11.61
N ILE A 68 13.32 10.06 -12.80
CA ILE A 68 12.67 8.80 -13.22
C ILE A 68 13.65 7.62 -13.08
N ASP A 69 14.95 7.88 -13.20
CA ASP A 69 15.98 6.87 -13.18
C ASP A 69 16.18 6.22 -11.79
N ILE A 70 15.86 6.91 -10.69
CA ILE A 70 15.89 6.31 -9.34
C ILE A 70 14.88 5.16 -9.28
N ALA A 71 13.65 5.44 -9.70
CA ALA A 71 12.59 4.42 -9.73
C ALA A 71 12.88 3.31 -10.77
N ALA A 72 13.52 3.66 -11.90
CA ALA A 72 13.86 2.69 -12.93
C ALA A 72 14.83 1.62 -12.45
N ILE A 73 15.84 1.98 -11.65
CA ILE A 73 16.87 1.06 -11.15
C ILE A 73 16.41 0.34 -9.88
N ALA A 74 15.59 0.94 -9.05
CA ALA A 74 15.06 0.31 -7.85
C ALA A 74 14.30 -0.99 -8.18
N ARG A 75 14.51 -2.04 -7.41
CA ARG A 75 13.84 -3.34 -7.59
C ARG A 75 12.41 -3.32 -7.05
N SER A 76 12.15 -2.51 -6.05
CA SER A 76 10.84 -2.25 -5.47
C SER A 76 10.68 -0.76 -5.19
N VAL A 77 9.52 -0.21 -5.49
CA VAL A 77 9.20 1.19 -5.18
C VAL A 77 7.90 1.20 -4.38
N LEU A 78 7.98 1.74 -3.17
CA LEU A 78 6.84 1.95 -2.29
C LEU A 78 6.49 3.43 -2.30
N MET A 79 5.24 3.75 -2.49
CA MET A 79 4.72 5.10 -2.38
C MET A 79 3.87 5.24 -1.13
N VAL A 80 4.15 6.29 -0.33
CA VAL A 80 3.34 6.66 0.83
C VAL A 80 2.56 7.93 0.51
N LYS A 81 1.23 7.87 0.68
CA LYS A 81 0.32 8.98 0.39
C LYS A 81 -0.63 9.22 1.55
N ARG A 82 -1.05 10.48 1.74
CA ARG A 82 -2.15 10.81 2.66
C ARG A 82 -3.49 10.54 2.00
N ASN A 83 -4.45 10.08 2.78
CA ASN A 83 -5.84 10.05 2.34
C ASN A 83 -6.40 11.48 2.32
N GLU A 84 -6.89 11.92 1.17
CA GLU A 84 -7.47 13.26 1.01
C GLU A 84 -8.86 13.37 1.67
N ARG A 85 -9.56 12.24 1.81
CA ARG A 85 -10.94 12.20 2.34
C ARG A 85 -11.00 11.98 3.84
N VAL A 86 -10.00 11.30 4.41
CA VAL A 86 -9.95 10.95 5.84
C VAL A 86 -8.62 11.44 6.42
N PRO A 87 -8.61 12.61 7.07
CA PRO A 87 -7.40 13.14 7.70
C PRO A 87 -6.78 12.13 8.68
N GLY A 88 -5.46 12.07 8.68
CA GLY A 88 -4.71 11.17 9.56
C GLY A 88 -4.41 9.79 8.98
N ILE A 89 -5.21 9.31 8.02
CA ILE A 89 -4.93 8.05 7.33
C ILE A 89 -3.88 8.24 6.23
N ARG A 90 -3.01 7.26 6.11
CA ARG A 90 -2.00 7.15 5.05
C ARG A 90 -2.08 5.78 4.40
N TYR A 91 -1.65 5.71 3.16
CA TYR A 91 -1.52 4.48 2.39
C TYR A 91 -0.08 4.26 2.00
N MET A 92 0.35 3.02 2.04
CA MET A 92 1.59 2.55 1.44
C MET A 92 1.25 1.58 0.32
N CYS A 93 1.68 1.89 -0.89
CA CYS A 93 1.40 1.09 -2.08
C CYS A 93 2.71 0.74 -2.77
N GLN A 94 2.84 -0.50 -3.19
CA GLN A 94 3.93 -0.91 -4.08
C GLN A 94 3.54 -0.51 -5.51
N ILE A 95 4.31 0.38 -6.11
CA ILE A 95 4.07 0.91 -7.47
C ILE A 95 5.06 0.36 -8.49
N LYS A 96 6.00 -0.44 -8.04
CA LYS A 96 6.92 -1.22 -8.86
C LYS A 96 7.43 -2.41 -8.06
N SER A 97 7.45 -3.57 -8.69
CA SER A 97 8.11 -4.77 -8.20
C SER A 97 8.74 -5.51 -9.38
N ASN A 98 10.03 -5.86 -9.25
CA ASN A 98 10.75 -6.63 -10.27
C ASN A 98 10.86 -8.13 -9.90
N LEU A 99 10.47 -8.51 -8.68
CA LEU A 99 10.73 -9.85 -8.13
C LEU A 99 9.46 -10.67 -7.92
N ALA A 100 8.31 -10.01 -7.81
CA ALA A 100 7.02 -10.63 -7.55
C ALA A 100 5.89 -9.73 -8.06
N PRO A 101 4.65 -10.20 -8.17
CA PRO A 101 3.49 -9.34 -8.35
C PRO A 101 3.44 -8.25 -7.25
N GLU A 102 2.91 -7.10 -7.59
CA GLU A 102 2.73 -6.02 -6.63
C GLU A 102 1.78 -6.46 -5.50
N GLY A 103 2.16 -6.15 -4.26
CA GLY A 103 1.36 -6.48 -3.09
C GLY A 103 0.19 -5.50 -2.90
N ASP A 104 -0.75 -5.89 -2.04
CA ASP A 104 -1.88 -5.05 -1.66
C ASP A 104 -1.43 -3.73 -1.04
N ALA A 105 -2.19 -2.67 -1.32
CA ALA A 105 -2.00 -1.41 -0.62
C ALA A 105 -2.35 -1.57 0.86
N MET A 106 -1.53 -0.99 1.73
CA MET A 106 -1.69 -1.04 3.18
C MET A 106 -2.06 0.33 3.74
N ALA A 107 -3.12 0.40 4.52
CA ALA A 107 -3.49 1.61 5.25
C ALA A 107 -2.88 1.63 6.65
N PHE A 108 -2.50 2.82 7.10
CA PHE A 108 -1.98 3.06 8.44
C PHE A 108 -2.29 4.48 8.92
N TYR A 109 -2.13 4.71 10.21
CA TYR A 109 -2.17 6.04 10.82
C TYR A 109 -1.09 6.18 11.88
N ILE A 110 -0.77 7.43 12.20
CA ILE A 110 0.07 7.77 13.35
C ILE A 110 -0.83 8.54 14.32
N ASP A 111 -0.89 8.08 15.56
CA ASP A 111 -1.74 8.72 16.57
C ASP A 111 -1.16 10.04 17.10
N GLY A 112 -1.90 10.72 17.97
CA GLY A 112 -1.50 11.99 18.55
C GLY A 112 -0.25 11.90 19.47
N LYS A 113 0.19 10.70 19.81
CA LYS A 113 1.43 10.44 20.56
C LYS A 113 2.61 10.05 19.66
N GLY A 114 2.41 10.05 18.34
CA GLY A 114 3.42 9.65 17.37
C GLY A 114 3.58 8.13 17.18
N VAL A 115 2.68 7.32 17.74
CA VAL A 115 2.73 5.87 17.59
C VAL A 115 2.12 5.44 16.26
N PHE A 116 2.81 4.55 15.57
CA PHE A 116 2.39 3.99 14.28
C PHE A 116 1.41 2.82 14.49
N HIS A 117 0.33 2.81 13.70
CA HIS A 117 -0.68 1.76 13.74
C HIS A 117 -1.06 1.30 12.33
N TRP A 118 -0.90 0.01 12.05
CA TRP A 118 -1.44 -0.59 10.84
C TRP A 118 -2.97 -0.72 10.93
N ILE A 119 -3.66 -0.32 9.86
CA ILE A 119 -5.10 -0.59 9.68
C ILE A 119 -5.27 -1.93 8.95
N GLY A 120 -4.40 -2.20 7.97
CA GLY A 120 -4.39 -3.41 7.18
C GLY A 120 -4.56 -3.15 5.69
N PRO A 121 -4.79 -4.23 4.89
CA PRO A 121 -5.00 -4.12 3.47
C PRO A 121 -6.14 -3.17 3.12
N CYS A 122 -5.97 -2.38 2.08
CA CYS A 122 -6.98 -1.46 1.59
C CYS A 122 -7.03 -1.51 0.06
N CYS A 123 -8.22 -1.21 -0.48
CA CYS A 123 -8.40 -1.19 -1.92
C CYS A 123 -7.57 -0.05 -2.55
N PRO A 124 -6.78 -0.31 -3.60
CA PRO A 124 -5.98 0.70 -4.30
C PRO A 124 -6.79 1.90 -4.79
N THR A 125 -8.05 1.70 -5.14
CA THR A 125 -8.96 2.75 -5.62
C THR A 125 -9.21 3.85 -4.60
N PHE A 126 -9.05 3.57 -3.30
CA PHE A 126 -9.14 4.58 -2.24
C PHE A 126 -7.83 5.33 -2.04
N THR A 127 -6.74 4.88 -2.65
CA THR A 127 -5.43 5.54 -2.57
C THR A 127 -5.30 6.73 -3.50
N GLY A 128 -6.22 6.89 -4.46
CA GLY A 128 -6.14 7.90 -5.52
C GLY A 128 -4.99 7.67 -6.49
N LEU A 129 -4.45 6.45 -6.55
CA LEU A 129 -3.39 6.03 -7.47
C LEU A 129 -3.94 5.59 -8.81
N GLU A 130 -5.09 4.95 -8.80
CA GLU A 130 -5.81 4.65 -10.03
C GLU A 130 -6.53 5.90 -10.51
N GLN A 131 -6.45 6.15 -11.81
CA GLN A 131 -7.36 7.08 -12.47
C GLN A 131 -8.76 6.53 -12.19
N SER A 132 -9.56 7.28 -11.45
CA SER A 132 -10.96 6.92 -11.21
C SER A 132 -11.60 6.72 -12.59
N ASP A 133 -11.89 5.48 -12.95
CA ASP A 133 -12.75 5.18 -14.09
C ASP A 133 -14.10 5.87 -13.80
N PRO A 134 -14.49 6.87 -14.58
CA PRO A 134 -15.74 7.64 -14.33
C PRO A 134 -16.98 6.75 -14.34
N GLY A 135 -16.90 5.54 -14.87
CA GLY A 135 -17.97 4.56 -14.95
C GLY A 135 -18.08 3.61 -13.76
N ARG A 136 -17.08 3.55 -12.90
CA ARG A 136 -17.08 2.59 -11.78
C ARG A 136 -17.98 3.07 -10.66
N ARG A 137 -19.03 2.33 -10.35
CA ARG A 137 -19.99 2.67 -9.29
C ARG A 137 -19.31 2.60 -7.92
N LYS A 138 -19.65 3.51 -7.01
CA LYS A 138 -19.16 3.53 -5.61
C LYS A 138 -19.34 2.19 -4.91
N GLN A 139 -20.37 1.44 -5.27
CA GLN A 139 -20.65 0.09 -4.74
C GLN A 139 -19.59 -0.95 -5.13
N ASP A 140 -19.10 -0.91 -6.38
CA ASP A 140 -18.09 -1.86 -6.85
C ASP A 140 -16.76 -1.67 -6.12
N LEU A 141 -16.42 -0.42 -5.82
CA LEU A 141 -15.25 -0.06 -5.02
C LEU A 141 -15.33 -0.61 -3.58
N VAL A 142 -16.53 -0.53 -2.98
CA VAL A 142 -16.75 -1.05 -1.63
C VAL A 142 -16.65 -2.58 -1.61
N LYS A 143 -17.19 -3.25 -2.61
CA LYS A 143 -17.09 -4.71 -2.76
C LYS A 143 -15.65 -5.17 -2.91
N GLU A 144 -14.86 -4.48 -3.73
CA GLU A 144 -13.43 -4.77 -3.90
C GLU A 144 -12.65 -4.57 -2.59
N CYS A 145 -12.93 -3.48 -1.86
CA CYS A 145 -12.36 -3.23 -0.55
C CYS A 145 -12.67 -4.37 0.44
N LEU A 146 -13.92 -4.84 0.47
CA LEU A 146 -14.32 -5.95 1.33
C LEU A 146 -13.63 -7.26 0.92
N ARG A 147 -13.49 -7.54 -0.39
CA ARG A 147 -12.71 -8.69 -0.86
C ARG A 147 -11.28 -8.64 -0.36
N THR A 148 -10.61 -7.50 -0.52
CA THR A 148 -9.23 -7.31 -0.05
C THR A 148 -9.10 -7.50 1.46
N ILE A 149 -10.02 -6.94 2.26
CA ILE A 149 -9.98 -7.10 3.73
C ILE A 149 -10.18 -8.56 4.15
N LEU A 150 -10.98 -9.30 3.40
CA LEU A 150 -11.39 -10.67 3.73
C LEU A 150 -10.59 -11.76 2.98
N SER A 151 -9.64 -11.37 2.12
CA SER A 151 -8.85 -12.29 1.29
C SER A 151 -8.04 -13.31 2.10
N LEU A 152 -7.62 -12.94 3.30
CA LEU A 152 -6.82 -13.78 4.20
C LEU A 152 -7.67 -14.57 5.21
N GLY A 153 -9.01 -14.52 5.11
CA GLY A 153 -9.93 -15.25 5.96
C GLY A 153 -10.89 -14.39 6.75
N GLY A 154 -11.49 -14.97 7.78
CA GLY A 154 -12.52 -14.30 8.59
C GLY A 154 -11.98 -13.21 9.48
N VAL A 155 -12.56 -12.01 9.40
CA VAL A 155 -12.17 -10.82 10.16
C VAL A 155 -13.31 -10.39 11.09
N PRO A 156 -13.03 -9.94 12.34
CA PRO A 156 -14.06 -9.42 13.25
C PRO A 156 -14.86 -8.29 12.59
N THR A 157 -16.17 -8.37 12.63
CA THR A 157 -17.07 -7.39 11.99
C THR A 157 -16.80 -5.96 12.46
N LYS A 158 -16.50 -5.81 13.76
CA LYS A 158 -16.15 -4.49 14.34
C LYS A 158 -14.92 -3.89 13.68
N ASP A 159 -13.90 -4.72 13.42
CA ASP A 159 -12.64 -4.28 12.80
C ASP A 159 -12.85 -3.93 11.32
N ILE A 160 -13.68 -4.70 10.60
CA ILE A 160 -14.07 -4.39 9.22
C ILE A 160 -14.78 -3.03 9.16
N LEU A 161 -15.80 -2.83 10.01
CA LEU A 161 -16.58 -1.60 10.03
C LEU A 161 -15.72 -0.39 10.41
N LEU A 162 -14.77 -0.58 11.32
CA LEU A 162 -13.80 0.46 11.65
C LEU A 162 -12.92 0.80 10.44
N ARG A 163 -12.34 -0.21 9.77
CA ARG A 163 -11.50 -0.03 8.58
C ARG A 163 -12.22 0.70 7.44
N VAL A 164 -13.46 0.27 7.12
CA VAL A 164 -14.24 0.91 6.06
C VAL A 164 -14.66 2.34 6.42
N LYS A 165 -14.96 2.61 7.69
CA LYS A 165 -15.23 3.96 8.18
C LYS A 165 -14.02 4.87 8.05
N MET A 166 -12.82 4.38 8.38
CA MET A 166 -11.56 5.12 8.26
C MET A 166 -11.20 5.49 6.82
N ILE A 167 -11.72 4.76 5.82
CA ILE A 167 -11.55 5.09 4.40
C ILE A 167 -12.75 5.82 3.80
N GLY A 168 -13.66 6.34 4.64
CA GLY A 168 -14.79 7.17 4.22
C GLY A 168 -16.01 6.39 3.71
N ILE A 169 -16.09 5.09 3.97
CA ILE A 169 -17.26 4.25 3.68
C ILE A 169 -18.16 4.21 4.91
N SER A 170 -19.47 4.47 4.74
CA SER A 170 -20.41 4.31 5.83
C SER A 170 -20.63 2.85 6.17
N GLU A 171 -20.93 2.55 7.44
CA GLU A 171 -21.26 1.19 7.88
C GLU A 171 -22.45 0.60 7.11
N LYS A 172 -23.47 1.45 6.83
CA LYS A 172 -24.64 1.06 6.04
C LYS A 172 -24.23 0.60 4.64
N THR A 173 -23.35 1.34 3.98
CA THR A 173 -22.84 0.99 2.64
C THR A 173 -22.04 -0.32 2.67
N ALA A 174 -21.17 -0.48 3.67
CA ALA A 174 -20.41 -1.72 3.84
C ALA A 174 -21.31 -2.94 4.10
N ARG A 175 -22.34 -2.80 4.94
CA ARG A 175 -23.29 -3.88 5.22
C ARG A 175 -24.12 -4.25 3.99
N ASN A 176 -24.55 -3.26 3.19
CA ASN A 176 -25.27 -3.52 1.95
C ASN A 176 -24.38 -4.26 0.94
N ALA A 177 -23.15 -3.80 0.73
CA ALA A 177 -22.19 -4.48 -0.12
C ALA A 177 -21.90 -5.91 0.36
N GLY A 178 -21.76 -6.11 1.68
CA GLY A 178 -21.58 -7.43 2.28
C GLY A 178 -22.74 -8.39 2.00
N LYS A 179 -23.99 -7.91 2.05
CA LYS A 179 -25.18 -8.70 1.68
C LYS A 179 -25.16 -9.08 0.20
N GLU A 180 -24.87 -8.13 -0.69
CA GLU A 180 -24.80 -8.38 -2.14
C GLU A 180 -23.66 -9.34 -2.52
N MET A 181 -22.60 -9.40 -1.72
CA MET A 181 -21.48 -10.33 -1.89
C MET A 181 -21.72 -11.68 -1.18
N SER A 182 -22.88 -11.89 -0.57
CA SER A 182 -23.19 -13.10 0.23
C SER A 182 -22.15 -13.40 1.31
N ILE A 183 -21.56 -12.36 1.90
CA ILE A 183 -20.58 -12.50 2.98
C ILE A 183 -21.24 -13.24 4.16
N ARG A 184 -20.58 -14.32 4.61
CA ARG A 184 -21.05 -15.11 5.75
C ARG A 184 -20.63 -14.42 7.06
N ALA A 185 -21.59 -14.29 7.98
CA ALA A 185 -21.33 -13.88 9.34
C ALA A 185 -21.36 -15.10 10.27
N TYR A 186 -20.32 -15.27 11.07
CA TYR A 186 -20.22 -16.35 12.05
C TYR A 186 -19.67 -15.85 13.38
N ARG A 187 -19.85 -16.61 14.45
CA ARG A 187 -19.39 -16.23 15.80
C ARG A 187 -18.15 -17.06 16.18
N LYS A 188 -17.06 -16.37 16.56
CA LYS A 188 -15.82 -16.98 17.03
C LYS A 188 -15.31 -16.20 18.23
N GLY A 189 -15.01 -16.87 19.34
CA GLY A 189 -14.50 -16.21 20.55
C GLY A 189 -15.42 -15.10 21.09
N GLY A 190 -16.74 -15.30 21.03
CA GLY A 190 -17.71 -14.29 21.49
C GLY A 190 -17.94 -13.11 20.56
N ARG A 191 -17.22 -12.99 19.44
CA ARG A 191 -17.29 -11.88 18.48
C ARG A 191 -17.85 -12.33 17.14
N TRP A 192 -18.60 -11.46 16.47
CA TRP A 192 -19.04 -11.66 15.10
C TRP A 192 -17.89 -11.43 14.12
N HIS A 193 -17.73 -12.33 13.16
CA HIS A 193 -16.76 -12.26 12.07
C HIS A 193 -17.48 -12.28 10.74
N TRP A 194 -16.89 -11.65 9.74
CA TRP A 194 -17.27 -11.78 8.34
C TRP A 194 -16.22 -12.57 7.59
N MET A 195 -16.68 -13.39 6.62
CA MET A 195 -15.85 -14.19 5.74
C MET A 195 -16.46 -14.21 4.35
N LEU A 196 -15.63 -14.23 3.31
CA LEU A 196 -16.11 -14.43 1.94
C LEU A 196 -16.81 -15.81 1.84
N PRO A 197 -17.83 -15.95 0.98
CA PRO A 197 -18.37 -17.26 0.67
C PRO A 197 -17.26 -18.11 0.04
N ASP A 198 -17.14 -19.37 0.41
CA ASP A 198 -16.20 -20.31 -0.20
C ASP A 198 -16.55 -20.46 -1.69
N GLU A 199 -15.70 -19.97 -2.59
CA GLU A 199 -15.75 -20.29 -4.00
C GLU A 199 -15.24 -21.74 -4.16
N GLY A 200 -16.17 -22.72 -4.10
CA GLY A 200 -15.91 -24.09 -4.51
C GLY A 200 -15.43 -25.08 -3.43
N LYS A 201 -16.16 -25.22 -2.33
CA LYS A 201 -16.24 -26.49 -1.56
C LYS A 201 -17.69 -26.83 -1.27
N SER A 202 -18.37 -27.31 -2.29
CA SER A 202 -19.49 -28.23 -2.13
C SER A 202 -18.90 -29.64 -2.10
N GLU A 203 -18.51 -30.11 -0.90
CA GLU A 203 -18.43 -31.57 -0.65
C GLU A 203 -18.36 -31.78 0.87
N GLY A 204 -19.38 -32.50 1.37
CA GLY A 204 -19.28 -33.43 2.48
C GLY A 204 -19.16 -32.80 3.87
N MET A 205 -20.30 -32.41 4.44
CA MET A 205 -20.51 -32.59 5.87
C MET A 205 -21.73 -33.46 6.01
N GLU A 206 -21.49 -34.80 5.95
CA GLU A 206 -22.37 -35.79 6.54
C GLU A 206 -22.50 -35.53 8.03
N ALA A 207 -23.73 -35.61 8.48
CA ALA A 207 -24.09 -35.56 9.88
C ALA A 207 -23.54 -36.80 10.60
N ASP A 208 -22.99 -36.61 11.78
CA ASP A 208 -23.06 -37.49 12.95
C ASP A 208 -23.25 -36.66 14.20
#